data_8a57d35e766b3f9c064e43e9ef52b091
#
_entry.id   8a57d35e766b3f9c064e43e9ef52b091
#
_cell.length_a   1.000
_cell.length_b   1.000
_cell.length_c   1.000
_cell.angle_alpha   90.00
_cell.angle_beta   90.00
_cell.angle_gamma   90.00
#
_symmetry.space_group_name_H-M   'P 1'
#
loop_
_entity.id
_entity.type
_entity.pdbx_description
1 polymer ?
#
loop_
_entity_poly.entity_id
_entity_poly.type
_entity_poly.pdbx_seq_one_letter_code
_entity_poly.pdbx_strand_id
1 'polypeptide(L)'
;FLIFLMKMNEIYLLVGGEATRLQPLSSGIPKALLTIRGERIIDKIIKQFSNLENFNFNLICSIKHEEHWISYKTNHNNNINLHFEKSKLDTAGYIIENLDSMPDRFYCMNGDLLLNVDLPNFINASSQCSNSLIGSFEVEDPTSMEF
;
A
#
# COMPACT_ATOMS: atom_id res chain seq x y z
N PHE A 1 17.13 32.08 -2.66
CA PHE A 1 17.00 30.63 -2.42
C PHE A 1 15.63 30.19 -2.93
N LEU A 2 15.59 29.55 -4.08
CA LEU A 2 14.36 28.94 -4.61
C LEU A 2 14.26 27.56 -3.97
N ILE A 3 13.40 27.39 -2.97
CA ILE A 3 13.06 26.08 -2.44
C ILE A 3 12.04 25.48 -3.42
N PHE A 4 12.49 24.61 -4.29
CA PHE A 4 11.61 23.74 -5.06
C PHE A 4 11.02 22.72 -4.08
N LEU A 5 9.81 22.94 -3.62
CA LEU A 5 9.02 21.92 -2.94
C LEU A 5 8.66 20.87 -4.00
N MET A 6 9.48 19.82 -4.09
CA MET A 6 9.14 18.65 -4.90
C MET A 6 7.83 18.07 -4.37
N LYS A 7 6.81 18.03 -5.21
CA LYS A 7 5.52 17.43 -4.84
C LYS A 7 5.75 15.93 -4.62
N MET A 8 5.50 15.45 -3.39
CA MET A 8 5.57 14.04 -3.07
C MET A 8 4.40 13.30 -3.70
N ASN A 9 4.66 12.11 -4.20
CA ASN A 9 3.62 11.19 -4.64
C ASN A 9 3.12 10.39 -3.44
N GLU A 10 1.86 10.51 -3.11
CA GLU A 10 1.25 9.78 -2.00
C GLU A 10 0.76 8.42 -2.49
N ILE A 11 1.24 7.35 -1.87
CA ILE A 11 0.75 6.00 -2.12
C ILE A 11 0.13 5.42 -0.86
N TYR A 12 -1.10 4.96 -0.96
CA TYR A 12 -1.85 4.30 0.10
C TYR A 12 -1.81 2.79 -0.09
N LEU A 13 -1.24 2.10 0.88
CA LEU A 13 -1.13 0.64 0.90
C LEU A 13 -2.15 0.08 1.89
N LEU A 14 -3.11 -0.70 1.40
CA LEU A 14 -4.14 -1.34 2.20
C LEU A 14 -3.55 -2.59 2.86
N VAL A 15 -3.09 -2.47 4.10
CA VAL A 15 -2.38 -3.52 4.85
C VAL A 15 -3.16 -4.03 6.06
N GLY A 16 -4.42 -3.64 6.22
CA GLY A 16 -5.29 -4.03 7.34
C GLY A 16 -5.73 -5.49 7.32
N GLY A 17 -5.44 -6.25 6.26
CA GLY A 17 -5.83 -7.63 6.08
C GLY A 17 -5.27 -8.57 7.14
N GLU A 18 -6.15 -9.38 7.74
CA GLU A 18 -5.79 -10.48 8.64
C GLU A 18 -5.49 -11.73 7.81
N ALA A 19 -4.33 -12.34 7.99
CA ALA A 19 -3.93 -13.56 7.28
C ALA A 19 -4.62 -14.81 7.86
N THR A 20 -5.94 -14.81 8.00
CA THR A 20 -6.71 -15.88 8.64
C THR A 20 -6.55 -17.22 7.95
N ARG A 21 -6.45 -17.23 6.63
CA ARG A 21 -6.22 -18.45 5.81
C ARG A 21 -4.80 -19.03 5.99
N LEU A 22 -3.87 -18.27 6.53
CA LEU A 22 -2.47 -18.68 6.75
C LEU A 22 -2.20 -19.16 8.20
N GLN A 23 -3.24 -19.31 9.02
CA GLN A 23 -3.07 -19.83 10.37
C GLN A 23 -2.64 -21.32 10.32
N PRO A 24 -1.74 -21.77 11.24
CA PRO A 24 -1.20 -21.02 12.39
C PRO A 24 0.01 -20.13 12.09
N LEU A 25 0.51 -20.08 10.85
CA LEU A 25 1.73 -19.35 10.50
C LEU A 25 1.65 -17.83 10.73
N SER A 26 0.44 -17.28 10.70
CA SER A 26 0.17 -15.85 10.83
C SER A 26 -0.34 -15.44 12.21
N SER A 27 -0.22 -16.30 13.24
CA SER A 27 -0.80 -16.04 14.56
C SER A 27 -0.44 -14.65 15.11
N GLY A 28 -1.39 -13.71 15.09
CA GLY A 28 -1.25 -12.37 15.65
C GLY A 28 -0.39 -11.39 14.83
N ILE A 29 0.14 -11.79 13.67
CA ILE A 29 0.97 -10.93 12.82
C ILE A 29 0.17 -10.47 11.59
N PRO A 30 0.17 -9.16 11.24
CA PRO A 30 -0.42 -8.68 9.99
C PRO A 30 0.17 -9.39 8.77
N LYS A 31 -0.70 -9.72 7.78
CA LYS A 31 -0.25 -10.43 6.56
C LYS A 31 0.96 -9.76 5.89
N ALA A 32 0.93 -8.45 5.76
CA ALA A 32 1.99 -7.69 5.09
C ALA A 32 3.33 -7.70 5.85
N LEU A 33 3.34 -8.02 7.15
CA LEU A 33 4.56 -8.16 7.96
C LEU A 33 5.10 -9.60 7.98
N LEU A 34 4.41 -10.57 7.37
CA LEU A 34 4.93 -11.92 7.25
C LEU A 34 6.18 -11.93 6.36
N THR A 35 7.14 -12.78 6.74
CA THR A 35 8.42 -12.91 6.05
C THR A 35 8.36 -14.05 5.02
N ILE A 36 8.69 -13.72 3.77
CA ILE A 36 8.79 -14.69 2.68
C ILE A 36 10.21 -14.63 2.12
N ARG A 37 10.95 -15.73 2.23
CA ARG A 37 12.36 -15.83 1.81
C ARG A 37 13.26 -14.77 2.44
N GLY A 38 13.08 -14.53 3.76
CA GLY A 38 13.91 -13.62 4.54
C GLY A 38 13.55 -12.14 4.44
N GLU A 39 12.50 -11.75 3.69
CA GLU A 39 12.07 -10.36 3.52
C GLU A 39 10.56 -10.26 3.77
N ARG A 40 10.10 -9.22 4.47
CA ARG A 40 8.67 -9.00 4.70
C ARG A 40 7.95 -8.67 3.39
N ILE A 41 6.68 -9.01 3.29
CA ILE A 41 5.86 -8.71 2.12
C ILE A 41 5.86 -7.19 1.86
N ILE A 42 5.62 -6.38 2.88
CA ILE A 42 5.60 -4.93 2.76
C ILE A 42 6.94 -4.35 2.29
N ASP A 43 8.07 -4.90 2.75
CA ASP A 43 9.40 -4.44 2.32
C ASP A 43 9.62 -4.71 0.83
N LYS A 44 9.15 -5.87 0.34
CA LYS A 44 9.20 -6.20 -1.10
C LYS A 44 8.36 -5.23 -1.95
N ILE A 45 7.19 -4.83 -1.43
CA ILE A 45 6.32 -3.88 -2.11
C ILE A 45 6.99 -2.51 -2.17
N ILE A 46 7.44 -1.98 -1.04
CA ILE A 46 8.11 -0.66 -0.98
C ILE A 46 9.35 -0.63 -1.88
N LYS A 47 10.11 -1.72 -1.91
CA LYS A 47 11.30 -1.86 -2.74
C LYS A 47 11.02 -1.76 -4.25
N GLN A 48 9.83 -2.11 -4.71
CA GLN A 48 9.48 -1.92 -6.12
C GLN A 48 9.50 -0.45 -6.55
N PHE A 49 9.34 0.47 -5.59
CA PHE A 49 9.38 1.93 -5.80
C PHE A 49 10.75 2.54 -5.53
N SER A 50 11.79 1.74 -5.18
CA SER A 50 13.10 2.25 -4.77
C SER A 50 13.85 3.05 -5.84
N ASN A 51 13.56 2.79 -7.11
CA ASN A 51 14.14 3.51 -8.25
C ASN A 51 13.31 4.73 -8.68
N LEU A 52 12.23 5.02 -7.95
CA LEU A 52 11.34 6.14 -8.19
C LEU A 52 11.49 7.15 -7.06
N GLU A 53 11.59 8.42 -7.42
CA GLU A 53 11.79 9.48 -6.44
C GLU A 53 10.45 10.01 -5.89
N ASN A 54 10.52 10.56 -4.68
CA ASN A 54 9.45 11.36 -4.09
C ASN A 54 8.15 10.59 -3.79
N PHE A 55 8.26 9.39 -3.22
CA PHE A 55 7.12 8.65 -2.70
C PHE A 55 7.02 8.71 -1.17
N ASN A 56 5.83 9.01 -0.67
CA ASN A 56 5.41 8.79 0.71
C ASN A 56 4.47 7.58 0.76
N PHE A 57 4.74 6.66 1.68
CA PHE A 57 3.94 5.46 1.87
C PHE A 57 2.99 5.66 3.05
N ASN A 58 1.70 5.63 2.79
CA ASN A 58 0.62 5.72 3.77
C ASN A 58 0.05 4.32 3.98
N LEU A 59 0.40 3.68 5.10
CA LEU A 59 -0.05 2.33 5.42
C LEU A 59 -1.37 2.39 6.16
N ILE A 60 -2.43 1.86 5.55
CA ILE A 60 -3.75 1.75 6.18
C ILE A 60 -3.81 0.43 6.92
N CYS A 61 -3.72 0.51 8.24
CA CYS A 61 -3.49 -0.60 9.16
C CYS A 61 -4.73 -0.86 10.02
N SER A 62 -4.94 -2.11 10.40
CA SER A 62 -5.90 -2.42 11.47
C SER A 62 -5.35 -1.99 12.83
N ILE A 63 -6.16 -1.31 13.65
CA ILE A 63 -5.82 -0.92 15.03
C ILE A 63 -5.48 -2.13 15.90
N LYS A 64 -6.01 -3.31 15.59
CA LYS A 64 -5.70 -4.55 16.32
C LYS A 64 -4.22 -4.92 16.31
N HIS A 65 -3.46 -4.40 15.37
CA HIS A 65 -2.04 -4.69 15.15
C HIS A 65 -1.16 -3.44 15.30
N GLU A 66 -1.63 -2.45 16.04
CA GLU A 66 -0.97 -1.14 16.19
C GLU A 66 0.49 -1.29 16.63
N GLU A 67 0.76 -2.10 17.65
CA GLU A 67 2.12 -2.29 18.19
C GLU A 67 3.09 -2.84 17.13
N HIS A 68 2.65 -3.76 16.29
CA HIS A 68 3.45 -4.32 15.20
C HIS A 68 3.82 -3.25 14.18
N TRP A 69 2.87 -2.40 13.82
CA TRP A 69 3.07 -1.34 12.84
C TRP A 69 3.92 -0.20 13.38
N ILE A 70 3.74 0.19 14.63
CA ILE A 70 4.61 1.18 15.29
C ILE A 70 6.05 0.66 15.34
N SER A 71 6.25 -0.59 15.76
CA SER A 71 7.56 -1.24 15.77
C SER A 71 8.18 -1.29 14.36
N TYR A 72 7.38 -1.61 13.35
CA TYR A 72 7.82 -1.61 11.96
C TYR A 72 8.31 -0.22 11.55
N LYS A 73 7.50 0.84 11.75
CA LYS A 73 7.85 2.22 11.38
C LYS A 73 9.10 2.71 12.08
N THR A 74 9.28 2.39 13.37
CA THR A 74 10.45 2.81 14.16
C THR A 74 11.77 2.30 13.58
N ASN A 75 11.74 1.16 12.90
CA ASN A 75 12.92 0.53 12.30
C ASN A 75 13.10 0.85 10.81
N HIS A 76 12.27 1.74 10.25
CA HIS A 76 12.29 2.08 8.83
C HIS A 76 12.32 3.60 8.63
N ASN A 77 12.69 4.03 7.42
CA ASN A 77 12.91 5.44 7.08
C ASN A 77 11.64 6.32 7.16
N ASN A 78 11.87 7.64 7.18
CA ASN A 78 10.90 8.69 7.50
C ASN A 78 9.74 8.91 6.51
N ASN A 79 9.70 8.21 5.38
CA ASN A 79 8.65 8.37 4.37
C ASN A 79 7.50 7.36 4.50
N ILE A 80 7.31 6.79 5.70
CA ILE A 80 6.19 5.89 6.03
C ILE A 80 5.29 6.57 7.05
N ASN A 81 4.01 6.68 6.73
CA ASN A 81 2.94 7.15 7.61
C ASN A 81 2.02 5.98 7.96
N LEU A 82 1.54 5.93 9.20
CA LEU A 82 0.59 4.93 9.66
C LEU A 82 -0.78 5.56 9.86
N HIS A 83 -1.79 4.92 9.32
CA HIS A 83 -3.19 5.27 9.47
C HIS A 83 -3.93 4.06 10.03
N PHE A 84 -4.68 4.22 11.11
CA PHE A 84 -5.33 3.10 11.78
C PHE A 84 -6.82 3.12 11.59
N GLU A 85 -7.36 2.04 11.03
CA GLU A 85 -8.79 1.77 10.99
C GLU A 85 -9.25 1.21 12.34
N LYS A 86 -10.26 1.83 12.93
CA LYS A 86 -10.86 1.39 14.21
C LYS A 86 -11.78 0.17 14.02
N SER A 87 -12.36 0.03 12.85
CA SER A 87 -13.22 -1.08 12.43
C SER A 87 -12.83 -1.50 11.02
N LYS A 88 -13.23 -2.70 10.63
CA LYS A 88 -13.00 -3.17 9.26
C LYS A 88 -13.92 -2.39 8.31
N LEU A 89 -13.33 -1.56 7.45
CA LEU A 89 -14.02 -0.70 6.48
C LEU A 89 -14.01 -1.27 5.05
N ASP A 90 -13.62 -2.53 4.91
CA ASP A 90 -13.37 -3.17 3.61
C ASP A 90 -12.31 -2.45 2.75
N THR A 91 -12.22 -2.79 1.46
CA THR A 91 -11.07 -2.39 0.62
C THR A 91 -10.94 -0.88 0.43
N ALA A 92 -12.02 -0.14 0.34
CA ALA A 92 -11.99 1.29 0.04
C ALA A 92 -12.52 2.18 1.17
N GLY A 93 -13.00 1.59 2.26
CA GLY A 93 -13.73 2.33 3.30
C GLY A 93 -12.91 3.45 3.93
N TYR A 94 -11.65 3.19 4.27
CA TYR A 94 -10.76 4.24 4.79
C TYR A 94 -10.62 5.41 3.83
N ILE A 95 -10.44 5.14 2.54
CA ILE A 95 -10.30 6.16 1.51
C ILE A 95 -11.57 7.02 1.46
N ILE A 96 -12.74 6.38 1.44
CA ILE A 96 -14.04 7.06 1.37
C ILE A 96 -14.28 7.94 2.60
N GLU A 97 -14.01 7.42 3.80
CA GLU A 97 -14.21 8.18 5.05
C GLU A 97 -13.27 9.37 5.19
N ASN A 98 -12.10 9.35 4.54
CA ASN A 98 -11.08 10.38 4.67
C ASN A 98 -10.88 11.20 3.39
N LEU A 99 -11.75 11.07 2.40
CA LEU A 99 -11.59 11.63 1.06
C LEU A 99 -11.33 13.15 1.09
N ASP A 100 -12.02 13.89 1.94
CA ASP A 100 -11.88 15.35 2.07
C ASP A 100 -10.49 15.78 2.60
N SER A 101 -9.75 14.88 3.25
CA SER A 101 -8.41 15.14 3.78
C SER A 101 -7.29 14.58 2.90
N MET A 102 -7.65 13.84 1.86
CA MET A 102 -6.68 13.25 0.96
C MET A 102 -6.23 14.24 -0.11
N PRO A 103 -5.03 14.06 -0.69
CA PRO A 103 -4.60 14.87 -1.82
C PRO A 103 -5.47 14.59 -3.05
N ASP A 104 -5.61 15.58 -3.94
CA ASP A 104 -6.37 15.47 -5.19
C ASP A 104 -5.93 14.27 -6.06
N ARG A 105 -4.69 13.85 -5.91
CA ARG A 105 -4.09 12.73 -6.64
C ARG A 105 -3.25 11.89 -5.72
N PHE A 106 -3.52 10.61 -5.72
CA PHE A 106 -2.77 9.60 -4.98
C PHE A 106 -2.81 8.25 -5.70
N TYR A 107 -1.92 7.36 -5.30
CA TYR A 107 -1.93 5.96 -5.71
C TYR A 107 -2.54 5.12 -4.58
N CYS A 108 -3.25 4.07 -4.94
CA CYS A 108 -3.79 3.11 -3.97
C CYS A 108 -3.58 1.69 -4.49
N MET A 109 -3.13 0.79 -3.62
CA MET A 109 -2.98 -0.62 -3.94
C MET A 109 -3.09 -1.50 -2.70
N ASN A 110 -3.40 -2.77 -2.92
CA ASN A 110 -3.39 -3.76 -1.86
C ASN A 110 -1.96 -4.02 -1.38
N GLY A 111 -1.80 -4.13 -0.06
CA GLY A 111 -0.50 -4.33 0.59
C GLY A 111 0.01 -5.77 0.57
N ASP A 112 -0.52 -6.62 -0.29
CA ASP A 112 -0.11 -8.00 -0.51
C ASP A 112 0.12 -8.34 -1.99
N LEU A 113 0.09 -7.33 -2.86
CA LEU A 113 0.36 -7.46 -4.28
C LEU A 113 1.79 -7.05 -4.61
N LEU A 114 2.50 -7.93 -5.32
CA LEU A 114 3.74 -7.58 -6.01
C LEU A 114 3.39 -7.27 -7.46
N LEU A 115 3.71 -6.06 -7.89
CA LEU A 115 3.39 -5.59 -9.22
C LEU A 115 4.41 -6.14 -10.24
N ASN A 116 3.92 -6.73 -11.33
CA ASN A 116 4.72 -7.09 -12.49
C ASN A 116 4.36 -6.16 -13.65
N VAL A 117 4.56 -4.86 -13.43
CA VAL A 117 4.25 -3.79 -14.39
C VAL A 117 5.43 -2.84 -14.52
N ASP A 118 5.52 -2.14 -15.63
CA ASP A 118 6.45 -1.03 -15.81
C ASP A 118 5.94 0.18 -15.01
N LEU A 119 6.36 0.27 -13.74
CA LEU A 119 5.94 1.34 -12.83
C LEU A 119 6.28 2.74 -13.36
N PRO A 120 7.47 3.03 -13.91
CA PRO A 120 7.77 4.32 -14.51
C PRO A 120 6.76 4.72 -15.59
N ASN A 121 6.43 3.82 -16.50
CA ASN A 121 5.45 4.08 -17.56
C ASN A 121 4.04 4.25 -17.00
N PHE A 122 3.64 3.47 -16.00
CA PHE A 122 2.34 3.62 -15.34
C PHE A 122 2.22 5.00 -14.66
N ILE A 123 3.25 5.43 -13.94
CA ILE A 123 3.27 6.74 -13.26
C ILE A 123 3.24 7.87 -14.29
N ASN A 124 3.99 7.77 -15.37
CA ASN A 124 3.97 8.76 -16.45
C ASN A 124 2.58 8.85 -17.09
N ALA A 125 1.96 7.73 -17.44
CA ALA A 125 0.60 7.70 -17.97
C ALA A 125 -0.42 8.29 -17.00
N SER A 126 -0.30 7.98 -15.70
CA SER A 126 -1.17 8.54 -14.67
C SER A 126 -1.07 10.05 -14.58
N SER A 127 0.14 10.61 -14.73
CA SER A 127 0.36 12.06 -14.67
C SER A 127 -0.34 12.83 -15.78
N GLN A 128 -0.58 12.17 -16.92
CA GLN A 128 -1.25 12.75 -18.10
C GLN A 128 -2.78 12.51 -18.08
N CYS A 129 -3.25 11.66 -17.19
CA CYS A 129 -4.67 11.33 -17.09
C CYS A 129 -5.40 12.35 -16.21
N SER A 130 -6.54 12.86 -16.69
CA SER A 130 -7.40 13.77 -15.91
C SER A 130 -8.32 13.03 -14.92
N ASN A 131 -8.52 11.74 -15.14
CA ASN A 131 -9.39 10.87 -14.35
C ASN A 131 -8.58 9.77 -13.65
N SER A 132 -9.27 8.78 -13.08
CA SER A 132 -8.64 7.61 -12.48
C SER A 132 -8.03 6.69 -13.54
N LEU A 133 -6.87 6.12 -13.23
CA LEU A 133 -6.21 5.08 -14.01
C LEU A 133 -6.13 3.81 -13.18
N ILE A 134 -6.58 2.70 -13.73
CA ILE A 134 -6.58 1.39 -13.07
C ILE A 134 -5.64 0.46 -13.83
N GLY A 135 -4.68 -0.13 -13.12
CA GLY A 135 -3.88 -1.23 -13.65
C GLY A 135 -4.72 -2.51 -13.66
N SER A 136 -4.80 -3.16 -14.80
CA SER A 136 -5.48 -4.45 -14.96
C SER A 136 -4.63 -5.43 -15.75
N PHE A 137 -4.92 -6.71 -15.62
CA PHE A 137 -4.30 -7.77 -16.41
C PHE A 137 -5.36 -8.75 -16.88
N GLU A 138 -5.09 -9.38 -18.02
CA GLU A 138 -5.97 -10.39 -18.58
C GLU A 138 -5.79 -11.71 -17.84
N VAL A 139 -6.87 -12.39 -17.53
CA VAL A 139 -6.89 -13.71 -16.91
C VAL A 139 -7.64 -14.69 -17.79
N GLU A 140 -7.13 -15.93 -17.91
CA GLU A 140 -7.79 -16.97 -18.71
C GLU A 140 -9.11 -17.43 -18.11
N ASP A 141 -9.18 -17.54 -16.80
CA ASP A 141 -10.39 -17.94 -16.07
C ASP A 141 -10.64 -17.02 -14.86
N PRO A 142 -11.54 -16.05 -14.96
CA PRO A 142 -11.87 -15.15 -13.87
C PRO A 142 -12.58 -15.85 -12.69
N THR A 143 -13.17 -17.03 -12.89
CA THR A 143 -13.85 -17.78 -11.82
C THR A 143 -12.87 -18.47 -10.86
N SER A 144 -11.62 -18.64 -11.28
CA SER A 144 -10.56 -19.19 -10.43
C SER A 144 -9.99 -18.19 -9.41
N MET A 145 -10.35 -16.91 -9.53
CA MET A 145 -9.92 -15.86 -8.61
C MET A 145 -10.95 -15.72 -7.48
N GLU A 146 -10.60 -16.18 -6.30
CA GLU A 146 -11.34 -15.85 -5.08
C GLU A 146 -10.99 -14.42 -4.62
N PHE A 147 -11.97 -13.55 -4.60
CA PHE A 147 -11.89 -12.18 -4.06
C PHE A 147 -12.08 -12.17 -2.54
#